data_e6fa832f221f08e1b32ac7e3e4386b22
#
_entry.id   e6fa832f221f08e1b32ac7e3e4386b22
#
_cell.length_a   1.000
_cell.length_b   1.000
_cell.length_c   1.000
_cell.angle_alpha   90.00
_cell.angle_beta   90.00
_cell.angle_gamma   90.00
#
_symmetry.space_group_name_H-M   'P 1'
#
loop_
_entity.id
_entity.type
_entity.pdbx_description
1 polymer ?
#
loop_
_entity_poly.entity_id
_entity_poly.type
_entity_poly.pdbx_seq_one_letter_code
_entity_poly.pdbx_strand_id
1 'polypeptide(L)'
;MNNSLQVKILMGLLAITAGLTWTCMAAAQEAFQTPEEAAEAFVKALGTGKPDQVRLTELLGDDWRTYIPRQGVQSSDVDAFLKQYHEQHQIEKPSERKAILAVGSDHWTLPIPMTKGANGWRFDMKVAGAEIRARRIGRNELDAVQAALTYHDAQMDYASVDRDGDGALEYAQKIFSTPGKHDGLYWADDDSGQISPLGPLFGKAINDEDWHGYRFRILDAQGPSAPGGAYSYRIGDKMSRGFALIAWPAKYDDTGVMSFMISHEGQVFEKDLGPNGEKLAKAMKRFDPDDSWKEVSEDQ
;
A
#
# COMPACT_ATOMS: atom_id res chain seq x y z
N MET A 1 27.11 82.98 -38.33
CA MET A 1 27.43 82.59 -39.75
C MET A 1 27.27 81.05 -39.77
N ASN A 2 26.31 80.67 -40.58
CA ASN A 2 26.15 79.41 -41.35
C ASN A 2 26.25 78.03 -40.59
N ASN A 3 25.20 77.34 -40.46
CA ASN A 3 24.49 76.44 -41.43
C ASN A 3 25.05 75.03 -41.25
N SER A 4 24.31 74.00 -41.22
CA SER A 4 23.11 73.61 -41.97
C SER A 4 22.50 72.34 -41.33
N LEU A 5 21.23 72.31 -41.40
CA LEU A 5 20.35 71.13 -41.16
C LEU A 5 20.73 69.93 -42.02
N GLN A 6 20.92 68.77 -41.49
CA GLN A 6 20.83 67.49 -42.18
C GLN A 6 19.89 66.55 -41.46
N VAL A 7 18.73 66.44 -42.05
CA VAL A 7 17.70 65.46 -41.76
C VAL A 7 18.20 64.11 -42.25
N LYS A 8 18.41 63.13 -41.33
CA LYS A 8 18.58 61.73 -41.71
C LYS A 8 17.33 60.97 -41.33
N ILE A 9 16.57 60.61 -42.36
CA ILE A 9 15.47 59.64 -42.28
C ILE A 9 16.11 58.27 -41.99
N LEU A 10 15.81 57.68 -40.79
CA LEU A 10 16.15 56.33 -40.49
C LEU A 10 14.89 55.49 -40.64
N MET A 11 14.82 54.72 -41.73
CA MET A 11 13.84 53.64 -41.90
C MET A 11 14.10 52.54 -40.85
N GLY A 12 13.25 52.46 -39.83
CA GLY A 12 13.24 51.36 -38.91
C GLY A 12 12.52 50.16 -39.52
N LEU A 13 13.25 49.09 -39.82
CA LEU A 13 12.70 47.78 -40.12
C LEU A 13 12.04 47.25 -38.85
N LEU A 14 10.71 47.14 -38.86
CA LEU A 14 9.95 46.41 -37.84
C LEU A 14 10.08 44.91 -38.13
N ALA A 15 11.00 44.24 -37.48
CA ALA A 15 11.06 42.77 -37.48
C ALA A 15 9.96 42.26 -36.57
N ILE A 16 8.85 41.82 -37.17
CA ILE A 16 7.81 41.03 -36.46
C ILE A 16 8.38 39.65 -36.22
N THR A 17 8.93 39.43 -35.02
CA THR A 17 9.21 38.10 -34.54
C THR A 17 7.87 37.46 -34.14
N ALA A 18 7.29 36.69 -35.05
CA ALA A 18 6.20 35.76 -34.70
C ALA A 18 6.77 34.72 -33.76
N GLY A 19 6.64 34.97 -32.46
CA GLY A 19 6.88 33.98 -31.43
C GLY A 19 5.86 32.85 -31.61
N LEU A 20 6.28 31.71 -32.17
CA LEU A 20 5.53 30.47 -32.06
C LEU A 20 5.53 30.12 -30.59
N THR A 21 4.51 30.53 -29.86
CA THR A 21 4.16 29.90 -28.57
C THR A 21 3.65 28.51 -28.93
N TRP A 22 4.53 27.51 -28.77
CA TRP A 22 4.08 26.16 -28.67
C TRP A 22 3.30 26.06 -27.33
N THR A 23 2.00 26.27 -27.42
CA THR A 23 1.09 25.81 -26.38
C THR A 23 1.20 24.29 -26.38
N CYS A 24 1.87 23.73 -25.37
CA CYS A 24 1.68 22.33 -25.00
C CYS A 24 0.18 22.19 -24.74
N MET A 25 -0.59 21.77 -25.73
CA MET A 25 -1.94 21.26 -25.51
C MET A 25 -1.74 19.97 -24.72
N ALA A 26 -2.02 20.01 -23.42
CA ALA A 26 -2.28 18.78 -22.67
C ALA A 26 -3.27 17.98 -23.52
N ALA A 27 -2.92 16.77 -23.90
CA ALA A 27 -3.80 15.93 -24.70
C ALA A 27 -5.09 15.78 -23.91
N ALA A 28 -6.20 16.23 -24.50
CA ALA A 28 -7.49 16.11 -23.83
C ALA A 28 -7.77 14.62 -23.64
N GLN A 29 -8.10 14.22 -22.39
CA GLN A 29 -8.48 12.84 -22.07
C GLN A 29 -9.56 12.35 -23.06
N GLU A 30 -9.39 11.15 -23.57
CA GLU A 30 -10.29 10.55 -24.55
C GLU A 30 -11.70 10.37 -24.00
N ALA A 31 -12.70 10.57 -24.87
CA ALA A 31 -14.10 10.37 -24.55
C ALA A 31 -14.74 9.41 -25.57
N PHE A 32 -15.63 8.55 -25.12
CA PHE A 32 -16.26 7.48 -25.88
C PHE A 32 -17.78 7.70 -26.01
N GLN A 33 -18.39 7.13 -27.04
CA GLN A 33 -19.83 7.21 -27.20
C GLN A 33 -20.57 6.40 -26.15
N THR A 34 -20.00 5.24 -25.76
CA THR A 34 -20.56 4.33 -24.78
C THR A 34 -19.53 3.99 -23.68
N PRO A 35 -19.95 3.65 -22.48
CA PRO A 35 -19.03 3.17 -21.44
C PRO A 35 -18.43 1.79 -21.75
N GLU A 36 -19.11 0.99 -22.58
CA GLU A 36 -18.63 -0.28 -23.10
C GLU A 36 -17.37 -0.09 -23.95
N GLU A 37 -17.40 0.87 -24.91
CA GLU A 37 -16.22 1.22 -25.72
C GLU A 37 -15.05 1.71 -24.85
N ALA A 38 -15.33 2.50 -23.82
CA ALA A 38 -14.29 2.96 -22.89
C ALA A 38 -13.65 1.78 -22.14
N ALA A 39 -14.46 0.85 -21.65
CA ALA A 39 -13.99 -0.36 -20.96
C ALA A 39 -13.12 -1.24 -21.88
N GLU A 40 -13.55 -1.49 -23.12
CA GLU A 40 -12.76 -2.24 -24.10
C GLU A 40 -11.42 -1.57 -24.40
N ALA A 41 -11.40 -0.24 -24.59
CA ALA A 41 -10.19 0.51 -24.81
C ALA A 41 -9.20 0.39 -23.60
N PHE A 42 -9.74 0.43 -22.38
CA PHE A 42 -8.94 0.26 -21.16
C PHE A 42 -8.33 -1.14 -21.06
N VAL A 43 -9.14 -2.18 -21.26
CA VAL A 43 -8.69 -3.58 -21.25
C VAL A 43 -7.61 -3.81 -22.31
N LYS A 44 -7.79 -3.26 -23.52
CA LYS A 44 -6.79 -3.34 -24.58
C LYS A 44 -5.49 -2.63 -24.21
N ALA A 45 -5.56 -1.48 -23.51
CA ALA A 45 -4.39 -0.73 -23.06
C ALA A 45 -3.62 -1.46 -21.94
N LEU A 46 -4.31 -2.25 -21.09
CA LEU A 46 -3.67 -3.10 -20.09
C LEU A 46 -2.82 -4.19 -20.75
N GLY A 47 -3.29 -4.77 -21.85
CA GLY A 47 -2.57 -5.81 -22.60
C GLY A 47 -2.17 -7.01 -21.74
N THR A 48 -1.69 -8.07 -22.39
CA THR A 48 -1.12 -9.22 -21.68
C THR A 48 0.37 -8.99 -21.44
N GLY A 49 0.77 -8.86 -20.18
CA GLY A 49 2.17 -8.81 -19.74
C GLY A 49 2.83 -7.43 -19.74
N LYS A 50 2.45 -6.47 -20.59
CA LYS A 50 3.03 -5.12 -20.59
C LYS A 50 1.99 -4.06 -20.96
N PRO A 51 1.47 -3.30 -19.98
CA PRO A 51 0.52 -2.22 -20.21
C PRO A 51 1.08 -1.10 -21.11
N ASP A 52 0.27 -0.63 -22.04
CA ASP A 52 0.57 0.54 -22.88
C ASP A 52 0.39 1.83 -22.06
N GLN A 53 1.51 2.37 -21.59
CA GLN A 53 1.51 3.56 -20.70
C GLN A 53 1.00 4.82 -21.41
N VAL A 54 1.27 4.96 -22.69
CA VAL A 54 0.80 6.12 -23.49
C VAL A 54 -0.71 6.05 -23.60
N ARG A 55 -1.22 4.89 -23.99
CA ARG A 55 -2.65 4.67 -24.12
C ARG A 55 -3.40 4.82 -22.79
N LEU A 56 -2.84 4.30 -21.69
CA LEU A 56 -3.41 4.51 -20.35
C LEU A 56 -3.46 5.99 -19.96
N THR A 57 -2.47 6.79 -20.35
CA THR A 57 -2.48 8.23 -20.07
C THR A 57 -3.57 8.95 -20.88
N GLU A 58 -3.77 8.60 -22.15
CA GLU A 58 -4.87 9.15 -22.97
C GLU A 58 -6.26 8.81 -22.39
N LEU A 59 -6.42 7.60 -21.84
CA LEU A 59 -7.68 7.12 -21.27
C LEU A 59 -7.96 7.69 -19.88
N LEU A 60 -6.95 7.74 -19.00
CA LEU A 60 -7.10 8.06 -17.58
C LEU A 60 -6.77 9.53 -17.25
N GLY A 61 -6.07 10.25 -18.15
CA GLY A 61 -5.56 11.61 -17.93
C GLY A 61 -4.12 11.61 -17.45
N ASP A 62 -3.43 12.75 -17.59
CA ASP A 62 -1.99 12.88 -17.34
C ASP A 62 -1.58 12.62 -15.89
N ASP A 63 -2.47 12.85 -14.94
CA ASP A 63 -2.24 12.75 -13.49
C ASP A 63 -2.60 11.39 -12.90
N TRP A 64 -3.01 10.41 -13.70
CA TRP A 64 -3.48 9.10 -13.21
C TRP A 64 -2.47 8.36 -12.30
N ARG A 65 -1.17 8.57 -12.52
CA ARG A 65 -0.10 8.00 -11.69
C ARG A 65 -0.04 8.55 -10.26
N THR A 66 -0.69 9.67 -10.00
CA THR A 66 -0.85 10.22 -8.65
C THR A 66 -1.79 9.34 -7.80
N TYR A 67 -2.77 8.71 -8.46
CA TYR A 67 -3.76 7.84 -7.83
C TYR A 67 -3.34 6.38 -7.82
N ILE A 68 -2.63 5.93 -8.86
CA ILE A 68 -2.16 4.54 -9.02
C ILE A 68 -0.63 4.52 -9.17
N PRO A 69 0.13 4.49 -8.06
CA PRO A 69 1.58 4.36 -8.08
C PRO A 69 2.02 3.05 -8.76
N ARG A 70 3.23 3.04 -9.33
CA ARG A 70 3.76 1.85 -10.05
C ARG A 70 3.85 0.60 -9.17
N GLN A 71 4.17 0.76 -7.88
CA GLN A 71 4.23 -0.34 -6.92
C GLN A 71 2.85 -0.79 -6.41
N GLY A 72 1.79 -0.05 -6.72
CA GLY A 72 0.43 -0.31 -6.21
C GLY A 72 -0.36 -1.39 -6.97
N VAL A 73 0.15 -1.86 -8.13
CA VAL A 73 -0.50 -2.88 -8.97
C VAL A 73 0.58 -3.83 -9.47
N GLN A 74 0.44 -5.11 -9.14
CA GLN A 74 1.31 -6.19 -9.60
C GLN A 74 0.88 -6.67 -11.00
N SER A 75 1.79 -7.24 -11.78
CA SER A 75 1.43 -7.86 -13.07
C SER A 75 0.41 -9.00 -12.91
N SER A 76 0.51 -9.75 -11.82
CA SER A 76 -0.46 -10.81 -11.47
C SER A 76 -1.87 -10.27 -11.24
N ASP A 77 -2.03 -9.06 -10.68
CA ASP A 77 -3.34 -8.42 -10.48
C ASP A 77 -3.97 -8.06 -11.82
N VAL A 78 -3.15 -7.55 -12.77
CA VAL A 78 -3.59 -7.23 -14.13
C VAL A 78 -4.01 -8.51 -14.86
N ASP A 79 -3.23 -9.58 -14.78
CA ASP A 79 -3.54 -10.86 -15.42
C ASP A 79 -4.81 -11.49 -14.85
N ALA A 80 -5.01 -11.43 -13.53
CA ALA A 80 -6.22 -11.88 -12.86
C ALA A 80 -7.45 -11.07 -13.30
N PHE A 81 -7.34 -9.74 -13.35
CA PHE A 81 -8.40 -8.86 -13.85
C PHE A 81 -8.76 -9.17 -15.30
N LEU A 82 -7.77 -9.30 -16.19
CA LEU A 82 -8.01 -9.62 -17.61
C LEU A 82 -8.70 -10.98 -17.77
N LYS A 83 -8.30 -11.98 -16.99
CA LYS A 83 -8.93 -13.29 -16.97
C LYS A 83 -10.40 -13.16 -16.57
N GLN A 84 -10.71 -12.49 -15.46
CA GLN A 84 -12.08 -12.28 -15.00
C GLN A 84 -12.92 -11.48 -16.02
N TYR A 85 -12.32 -10.46 -16.66
CA TYR A 85 -13.00 -9.70 -17.73
C TYR A 85 -13.41 -10.60 -18.90
N HIS A 86 -12.54 -11.50 -19.34
CA HIS A 86 -12.83 -12.41 -20.45
C HIS A 86 -13.83 -13.51 -20.09
N GLU A 87 -13.86 -13.94 -18.83
CA GLU A 87 -14.83 -14.93 -18.35
C GLU A 87 -16.24 -14.31 -18.24
N GLN A 88 -16.32 -13.15 -17.61
CA GLN A 88 -17.59 -12.42 -17.44
C GLN A 88 -17.31 -10.96 -17.15
N HIS A 89 -18.00 -10.04 -17.81
CA HIS A 89 -17.99 -8.62 -17.49
C HIS A 89 -19.33 -7.97 -17.81
N GLN A 90 -19.59 -6.85 -17.14
CA GLN A 90 -20.76 -6.02 -17.40
C GLN A 90 -20.50 -4.57 -17.02
N ILE A 91 -21.28 -3.66 -17.61
CA ILE A 91 -21.29 -2.26 -17.22
C ILE A 91 -22.48 -2.00 -16.30
N GLU A 92 -22.19 -1.70 -15.05
CA GLU A 92 -23.18 -1.23 -14.09
C GLU A 92 -23.42 0.25 -14.28
N LYS A 93 -24.69 0.67 -14.30
CA LYS A 93 -25.08 2.09 -14.47
C LYS A 93 -25.86 2.58 -13.24
N PRO A 94 -25.15 2.98 -12.14
CA PRO A 94 -25.81 3.50 -10.94
C PRO A 94 -26.62 4.77 -11.22
N SER A 95 -26.31 5.51 -12.28
CA SER A 95 -27.08 6.65 -12.77
C SER A 95 -26.90 6.85 -14.28
N GLU A 96 -27.68 7.73 -14.89
CA GLU A 96 -27.57 8.07 -16.32
C GLU A 96 -26.19 8.65 -16.72
N ARG A 97 -25.45 9.16 -15.72
CA ARG A 97 -24.15 9.82 -15.94
C ARG A 97 -22.97 9.11 -15.28
N LYS A 98 -23.17 7.95 -14.66
CA LYS A 98 -22.13 7.14 -14.02
C LYS A 98 -22.22 5.70 -14.47
N ALA A 99 -21.10 5.14 -14.88
CA ALA A 99 -20.96 3.73 -15.24
C ALA A 99 -19.71 3.16 -14.55
N ILE A 100 -19.75 1.87 -14.23
CA ILE A 100 -18.67 1.15 -13.54
C ILE A 100 -18.51 -0.20 -14.26
N LEU A 101 -17.26 -0.57 -14.57
CA LEU A 101 -16.97 -1.91 -15.09
C LEU A 101 -16.92 -2.90 -13.93
N ALA A 102 -17.75 -3.95 -14.00
CA ALA A 102 -17.71 -5.10 -13.11
C ALA A 102 -17.19 -6.33 -13.89
N VAL A 103 -16.38 -7.18 -13.24
CA VAL A 103 -15.77 -8.37 -13.82
C VAL A 103 -15.91 -9.58 -12.88
N GLY A 104 -15.87 -10.78 -13.45
CA GLY A 104 -15.97 -12.04 -12.72
C GLY A 104 -17.36 -12.35 -12.21
N SER A 105 -17.55 -13.57 -11.67
CA SER A 105 -18.81 -14.05 -11.11
C SER A 105 -19.22 -13.38 -9.81
N ASP A 106 -18.25 -12.82 -9.08
CA ASP A 106 -18.41 -12.06 -7.84
C ASP A 106 -18.68 -10.57 -8.07
N HIS A 107 -18.78 -10.16 -9.35
CA HIS A 107 -19.06 -8.79 -9.75
C HIS A 107 -18.08 -7.77 -9.17
N TRP A 108 -16.78 -8.12 -9.10
CA TRP A 108 -15.77 -7.17 -8.65
C TRP A 108 -15.74 -5.91 -9.51
N THR A 109 -15.90 -4.75 -8.91
CA THR A 109 -15.98 -3.47 -9.62
C THR A 109 -14.64 -2.80 -9.74
N LEU A 110 -14.30 -2.33 -10.98
CA LEU A 110 -13.13 -1.47 -11.18
C LEU A 110 -13.30 -0.17 -10.37
N PRO A 111 -12.32 0.22 -9.52
CA PRO A 111 -12.45 1.42 -8.69
C PRO A 111 -12.34 2.74 -9.45
N ILE A 112 -12.31 2.68 -10.79
CA ILE A 112 -12.24 3.83 -11.69
C ILE A 112 -13.59 3.96 -12.41
N PRO A 113 -14.53 4.79 -11.92
CA PRO A 113 -15.80 4.97 -12.60
C PRO A 113 -15.63 5.75 -13.90
N MET A 114 -16.58 5.54 -14.81
CA MET A 114 -16.74 6.35 -16.01
C MET A 114 -17.86 7.36 -15.79
N THR A 115 -17.65 8.60 -16.20
CA THR A 115 -18.61 9.70 -16.10
C THR A 115 -18.98 10.22 -17.49
N LYS A 116 -20.28 10.53 -17.71
CA LYS A 116 -20.78 11.08 -18.96
C LYS A 116 -20.70 12.61 -18.93
N GLY A 117 -19.83 13.16 -19.76
CA GLY A 117 -19.71 14.59 -20.02
C GLY A 117 -20.40 15.03 -21.31
N ALA A 118 -20.17 16.27 -21.74
CA ALA A 118 -20.72 16.82 -22.99
C ALA A 118 -20.21 16.04 -24.23
N ASN A 119 -18.96 15.55 -24.19
CA ASN A 119 -18.30 14.88 -25.32
C ASN A 119 -18.39 13.35 -25.26
N GLY A 120 -19.12 12.78 -24.29
CA GLY A 120 -19.23 11.34 -24.12
C GLY A 120 -18.71 10.84 -22.76
N TRP A 121 -18.42 9.55 -22.70
CA TRP A 121 -17.96 8.85 -21.50
C TRP A 121 -16.45 8.89 -21.37
N ARG A 122 -15.95 9.16 -20.15
CA ARG A 122 -14.53 9.13 -19.81
C ARG A 122 -14.30 8.58 -18.42
N PHE A 123 -13.15 8.00 -18.16
CA PHE A 123 -12.73 7.61 -16.81
C PHE A 123 -12.55 8.84 -15.92
N ASP A 124 -12.94 8.72 -14.65
CA ASP A 124 -12.88 9.83 -13.68
C ASP A 124 -11.92 9.49 -12.54
N MET A 125 -10.64 9.84 -12.73
CA MET A 125 -9.61 9.57 -11.73
C MET A 125 -9.76 10.39 -10.45
N LYS A 126 -10.40 11.55 -10.51
CA LYS A 126 -10.65 12.35 -9.30
C LYS A 126 -11.65 11.68 -8.38
N VAL A 127 -12.71 11.13 -8.96
CA VAL A 127 -13.68 10.33 -8.18
C VAL A 127 -13.08 9.00 -7.76
N ALA A 128 -12.25 8.38 -8.62
CA ALA A 128 -11.58 7.12 -8.32
C ALA A 128 -10.60 7.19 -7.13
N GLY A 129 -9.95 8.33 -6.92
CA GLY A 129 -8.85 8.46 -5.95
C GLY A 129 -9.22 8.05 -4.51
N ALA A 130 -10.41 8.43 -4.04
CA ALA A 130 -10.88 8.07 -2.71
C ALA A 130 -11.15 6.56 -2.59
N GLU A 131 -11.77 5.95 -3.60
CA GLU A 131 -12.08 4.52 -3.65
C GLU A 131 -10.80 3.67 -3.73
N ILE A 132 -9.86 4.06 -4.60
CA ILE A 132 -8.56 3.39 -4.73
C ILE A 132 -7.81 3.42 -3.40
N ARG A 133 -7.81 4.58 -2.72
CA ARG A 133 -7.18 4.73 -1.40
C ARG A 133 -7.87 3.85 -0.36
N ALA A 134 -9.20 3.87 -0.29
CA ALA A 134 -9.95 3.06 0.67
C ALA A 134 -9.68 1.57 0.50
N ARG A 135 -9.68 1.05 -0.75
CA ARG A 135 -9.36 -0.35 -1.03
C ARG A 135 -7.91 -0.70 -0.71
N ARG A 136 -6.96 0.22 -0.96
CA ARG A 136 -5.56 0.03 -0.57
C ARG A 136 -5.41 -0.06 0.95
N ILE A 137 -6.04 0.86 1.69
CA ILE A 137 -6.04 0.85 3.15
C ILE A 137 -6.59 -0.48 3.66
N GLY A 138 -7.80 -0.87 3.23
CA GLY A 138 -8.42 -2.12 3.69
C GLY A 138 -7.55 -3.35 3.42
N ARG A 139 -6.95 -3.47 2.22
CA ARG A 139 -6.03 -4.58 1.92
C ARG A 139 -4.79 -4.57 2.81
N ASN A 140 -4.16 -3.40 2.99
CA ASN A 140 -2.97 -3.28 3.83
C ASN A 140 -3.28 -3.60 5.32
N GLU A 141 -4.48 -3.25 5.80
CA GLU A 141 -4.94 -3.58 7.15
C GLU A 141 -5.13 -5.09 7.32
N LEU A 142 -5.76 -5.76 6.36
CA LEU A 142 -5.86 -7.22 6.35
C LEU A 142 -4.47 -7.89 6.32
N ASP A 143 -3.57 -7.40 5.47
CA ASP A 143 -2.19 -7.89 5.40
C ASP A 143 -1.45 -7.68 6.73
N ALA A 144 -1.69 -6.55 7.43
CA ALA A 144 -1.07 -6.28 8.73
C ALA A 144 -1.59 -7.20 9.84
N VAL A 145 -2.90 -7.51 9.85
CA VAL A 145 -3.49 -8.52 10.74
C VAL A 145 -2.89 -9.89 10.47
N GLN A 146 -2.82 -10.30 9.21
CA GLN A 146 -2.23 -11.59 8.83
C GLN A 146 -0.74 -11.66 9.19
N ALA A 147 -0.01 -10.56 9.06
CA ALA A 147 1.38 -10.45 9.49
C ALA A 147 1.53 -10.61 11.00
N ALA A 148 0.62 -10.03 11.79
CA ALA A 148 0.63 -10.15 13.24
C ALA A 148 0.39 -11.63 13.68
N LEU A 149 -0.55 -12.32 13.03
CA LEU A 149 -0.80 -13.76 13.27
C LEU A 149 0.40 -14.61 12.85
N THR A 150 0.99 -14.33 11.67
CA THR A 150 2.20 -15.03 11.21
C THR A 150 3.39 -14.80 12.14
N TYR A 151 3.53 -13.59 12.71
CA TYR A 151 4.53 -13.31 13.75
C TYR A 151 4.30 -14.15 15.00
N HIS A 152 3.05 -14.28 15.45
CA HIS A 152 2.70 -15.12 16.61
C HIS A 152 3.15 -16.56 16.38
N ASP A 153 2.77 -17.17 15.25
CA ASP A 153 3.11 -18.54 14.92
C ASP A 153 4.63 -18.76 14.79
N ALA A 154 5.33 -17.80 14.17
CA ALA A 154 6.78 -17.82 14.06
C ALA A 154 7.48 -17.74 15.42
N GLN A 155 6.94 -17.01 16.39
CA GLN A 155 7.45 -16.97 17.76
C GLN A 155 7.27 -18.31 18.48
N MET A 156 6.12 -18.95 18.29
CA MET A 156 5.86 -20.28 18.85
C MET A 156 6.81 -21.33 18.26
N ASP A 157 7.04 -21.28 16.94
CA ASP A 157 8.02 -22.16 16.27
C ASP A 157 9.44 -21.89 16.76
N TYR A 158 9.85 -20.61 16.84
CA TYR A 158 11.16 -20.22 17.34
C TYR A 158 11.44 -20.79 18.73
N ALA A 159 10.49 -20.66 19.65
CA ALA A 159 10.61 -21.09 21.04
C ALA A 159 10.50 -22.62 21.21
N SER A 160 10.21 -23.39 20.17
CA SER A 160 10.18 -24.85 20.22
C SER A 160 11.57 -25.51 20.29
N VAL A 161 12.63 -24.74 19.98
CA VAL A 161 14.02 -25.23 19.93
C VAL A 161 14.92 -24.32 20.75
N ASP A 162 15.80 -24.92 21.59
CA ASP A 162 16.91 -24.20 22.20
C ASP A 162 17.95 -23.86 21.14
N ARG A 163 17.98 -22.58 20.74
CA ARG A 163 18.78 -22.11 19.58
C ARG A 163 20.17 -21.63 19.95
N ASP A 164 20.39 -21.29 21.21
CA ASP A 164 21.71 -20.86 21.71
C ASP A 164 22.43 -21.94 22.55
N GLY A 165 21.76 -23.05 22.81
CA GLY A 165 22.36 -24.22 23.47
C GLY A 165 22.55 -24.07 24.98
N ASP A 166 21.83 -23.15 25.61
CA ASP A 166 21.97 -22.89 27.05
C ASP A 166 21.00 -23.64 27.94
N GLY A 167 20.12 -24.46 27.34
CA GLY A 167 19.15 -25.33 28.04
C GLY A 167 17.81 -24.65 28.34
N ALA A 168 17.56 -23.43 27.85
CA ALA A 168 16.32 -22.71 28.02
C ALA A 168 15.63 -22.43 26.70
N LEU A 169 14.30 -22.58 26.65
CA LEU A 169 13.50 -22.13 25.50
C LEU A 169 13.17 -20.66 25.65
N GLU A 170 13.31 -19.88 24.55
CA GLU A 170 13.04 -18.47 24.55
C GLU A 170 12.40 -18.00 23.23
N TYR A 171 11.72 -16.87 23.28
CA TYR A 171 11.15 -16.19 22.10
C TYR A 171 12.18 -15.27 21.47
N ALA A 172 12.08 -15.08 20.15
CA ALA A 172 12.95 -14.18 19.43
C ALA A 172 12.71 -12.70 19.82
N GLN A 173 13.79 -11.99 20.06
CA GLN A 173 13.77 -10.56 20.40
C GLN A 173 13.95 -9.66 19.17
N LYS A 174 14.12 -10.27 17.99
CA LYS A 174 14.31 -9.62 16.71
C LYS A 174 13.44 -10.28 15.63
N ILE A 175 12.97 -9.51 14.69
CA ILE A 175 12.34 -10.04 13.47
C ILE A 175 13.44 -10.61 12.57
N PHE A 176 14.47 -9.80 12.29
CA PHE A 176 15.60 -10.21 11.45
C PHE A 176 16.80 -10.59 12.32
N SER A 177 17.36 -11.76 12.02
CA SER A 177 18.56 -12.24 12.70
C SER A 177 19.77 -11.38 12.37
N THR A 178 20.71 -11.30 13.31
CA THR A 178 22.03 -10.77 13.04
C THR A 178 22.71 -11.61 11.94
N PRO A 179 23.36 -11.01 10.95
CA PRO A 179 24.03 -11.77 9.89
C PRO A 179 24.92 -12.89 10.46
N GLY A 180 24.69 -14.12 9.96
CA GLY A 180 25.41 -15.32 10.41
C GLY A 180 24.94 -15.89 11.76
N LYS A 181 23.80 -15.43 12.30
CA LYS A 181 23.16 -15.96 13.52
C LYS A 181 21.71 -16.33 13.25
N HIS A 182 21.13 -17.12 14.16
CA HIS A 182 19.70 -17.47 14.19
C HIS A 182 19.02 -16.84 15.43
N ASP A 183 19.33 -15.56 15.73
CA ASP A 183 18.85 -14.83 16.92
C ASP A 183 17.64 -13.93 16.63
N GLY A 184 16.88 -14.22 15.58
CA GLY A 184 15.64 -13.58 15.19
C GLY A 184 14.72 -14.55 14.44
N LEU A 185 13.53 -14.10 14.02
CA LEU A 185 12.53 -14.93 13.38
C LEU A 185 12.82 -15.21 11.89
N TYR A 186 13.66 -14.40 11.26
CA TYR A 186 14.08 -14.58 9.88
C TYR A 186 15.60 -14.57 9.74
N TRP A 187 16.12 -15.52 9.01
CA TRP A 187 17.47 -15.56 8.43
C TRP A 187 17.43 -16.14 7.02
N ALA A 188 18.41 -15.78 6.20
CA ALA A 188 18.56 -16.36 4.87
C ALA A 188 18.99 -17.84 4.98
N ASP A 189 18.59 -18.64 4.00
CA ASP A 189 19.04 -20.04 3.92
C ASP A 189 20.56 -20.13 4.02
N ASP A 190 21.03 -21.01 4.89
CA ASP A 190 22.43 -21.29 5.13
C ASP A 190 22.68 -22.82 5.21
N ASP A 191 23.97 -23.22 5.38
CA ASP A 191 24.36 -24.62 5.43
C ASP A 191 23.98 -25.34 6.76
N SER A 192 23.31 -24.65 7.69
CA SER A 192 22.90 -25.24 8.99
C SER A 192 21.76 -26.27 8.85
N GLY A 193 21.00 -26.18 7.75
CA GLY A 193 19.78 -26.96 7.55
C GLY A 193 18.60 -26.53 8.41
N GLN A 194 18.74 -25.44 9.17
CA GLN A 194 17.65 -24.86 9.96
C GLN A 194 16.80 -23.91 9.11
N ILE A 195 15.50 -24.11 9.12
CA ILE A 195 14.54 -23.26 8.40
C ILE A 195 14.15 -22.07 9.30
N SER A 196 14.16 -20.88 8.73
CA SER A 196 13.70 -19.66 9.38
C SER A 196 12.20 -19.74 9.70
N PRO A 197 11.73 -19.45 10.92
CA PRO A 197 10.30 -19.49 11.28
C PRO A 197 9.41 -18.62 10.38
N LEU A 198 9.87 -17.44 9.95
CA LEU A 198 9.13 -16.60 9.02
C LEU A 198 9.25 -17.04 7.55
N GLY A 199 10.13 -18.02 7.24
CA GLY A 199 10.28 -18.58 5.91
C GLY A 199 10.82 -17.61 4.83
N PRO A 200 11.13 -18.12 3.62
CA PRO A 200 11.81 -17.35 2.58
C PRO A 200 10.97 -16.23 1.95
N LEU A 201 9.64 -16.27 2.07
CA LEU A 201 8.77 -15.20 1.55
C LEU A 201 8.98 -13.87 2.29
N PHE A 202 9.34 -13.92 3.56
CA PHE A 202 9.63 -12.73 4.37
C PHE A 202 10.95 -12.06 3.98
N GLY A 203 11.90 -12.80 3.43
CA GLY A 203 13.20 -12.28 2.98
C GLY A 203 13.14 -11.27 1.85
N LYS A 204 12.06 -11.24 1.08
CA LYS A 204 11.83 -10.24 0.03
C LYS A 204 11.40 -8.88 0.58
N ALA A 205 10.87 -8.83 1.81
CA ALA A 205 10.41 -7.62 2.48
C ALA A 205 11.54 -6.83 3.18
N ILE A 206 12.77 -7.37 3.23
CA ILE A 206 13.88 -6.85 4.04
C ILE A 206 14.39 -5.46 3.59
N ASN A 207 14.13 -5.07 2.34
CA ASN A 207 14.69 -3.83 1.78
C ASN A 207 13.80 -2.60 1.96
N ASP A 208 12.58 -2.75 2.47
CA ASP A 208 11.64 -1.65 2.69
C ASP A 208 11.47 -1.40 4.20
N GLU A 209 11.51 -0.13 4.61
CA GLU A 209 11.25 0.28 6.00
C GLU A 209 9.82 -0.05 6.47
N ASP A 210 8.93 -0.37 5.52
CA ASP A 210 7.57 -0.82 5.76
C ASP A 210 7.24 -2.08 4.94
N TRP A 211 6.35 -2.92 5.47
CA TRP A 211 5.81 -4.10 4.81
C TRP A 211 4.31 -3.96 4.62
N HIS A 212 3.86 -4.01 3.37
CA HIS A 212 2.47 -3.72 2.99
C HIS A 212 1.94 -2.40 3.56
N GLY A 213 2.81 -1.36 3.60
CA GLY A 213 2.45 -0.04 4.13
C GLY A 213 2.36 0.04 5.65
N TYR A 214 2.87 -0.98 6.38
CA TYR A 214 2.89 -1.06 7.84
C TYR A 214 4.31 -1.21 8.39
N ARG A 215 4.53 -0.65 9.58
CA ARG A 215 5.75 -0.81 10.37
C ARG A 215 5.45 -1.62 11.59
N PHE A 216 6.43 -2.43 12.02
CA PHE A 216 6.28 -3.40 13.08
C PHE A 216 7.35 -3.23 14.15
N ARG A 217 7.00 -3.55 15.41
CA ARG A 217 7.96 -3.56 16.50
C ARG A 217 7.55 -4.55 17.60
N ILE A 218 8.51 -5.34 18.05
CA ILE A 218 8.36 -6.25 19.18
C ILE A 218 8.25 -5.45 20.48
N LEU A 219 7.35 -5.87 21.36
CA LEU A 219 7.17 -5.39 22.74
C LEU A 219 7.61 -6.49 23.70
N ASP A 220 8.30 -6.11 24.77
CA ASP A 220 8.93 -7.04 25.72
C ASP A 220 8.26 -7.07 27.11
N ALA A 221 7.05 -6.52 27.20
CA ALA A 221 6.24 -6.52 28.42
C ALA A 221 4.75 -6.37 28.09
N GLN A 222 3.91 -6.68 29.08
CA GLN A 222 2.48 -6.33 29.05
C GLN A 222 2.08 -5.40 30.20
N GLY A 223 0.95 -4.73 30.02
CA GLY A 223 0.35 -3.80 30.97
C GLY A 223 -0.79 -4.41 31.77
N PRO A 224 -1.41 -3.62 32.65
CA PRO A 224 -2.45 -4.11 33.56
C PRO A 224 -3.75 -4.53 32.86
N SER A 225 -4.05 -4.03 31.68
CA SER A 225 -5.27 -4.37 30.92
C SER A 225 -5.13 -5.70 30.15
N ALA A 226 -3.92 -6.21 30.01
CA ALA A 226 -3.68 -7.49 29.37
C ALA A 226 -4.05 -8.67 30.30
N PRO A 227 -4.46 -9.83 29.75
CA PRO A 227 -4.68 -11.05 30.54
C PRO A 227 -3.45 -11.38 31.39
N GLY A 228 -3.68 -11.71 32.68
CA GLY A 228 -2.61 -11.97 33.63
C GLY A 228 -1.95 -10.73 34.27
N GLY A 229 -2.37 -9.51 33.87
CA GLY A 229 -1.90 -8.23 34.41
C GLY A 229 -0.49 -7.82 33.95
N ALA A 230 0.08 -6.83 34.60
CA ALA A 230 1.35 -6.25 34.17
C ALA A 230 2.56 -7.10 34.56
N TYR A 231 3.39 -7.49 33.58
CA TYR A 231 4.69 -8.11 33.80
C TYR A 231 5.63 -7.97 32.62
N SER A 232 6.93 -8.18 32.85
CA SER A 232 7.93 -8.24 31.79
C SER A 232 7.93 -9.63 31.15
N TYR A 233 8.02 -9.69 29.83
CA TYR A 233 8.23 -10.94 29.09
C TYR A 233 9.68 -11.46 29.24
N ARG A 234 10.57 -10.61 29.73
CA ARG A 234 12.00 -10.92 29.90
C ARG A 234 12.31 -11.42 31.31
N ILE A 235 13.21 -12.41 31.36
CA ILE A 235 13.94 -12.83 32.57
C ILE A 235 15.42 -12.65 32.25
N GLY A 236 16.05 -11.65 32.86
CA GLY A 236 17.41 -11.25 32.48
C GLY A 236 17.42 -10.70 31.06
N ASP A 237 18.25 -11.28 30.21
CA ASP A 237 18.39 -10.95 28.79
C ASP A 237 17.50 -11.78 27.86
N LYS A 238 16.82 -12.82 28.39
CA LYS A 238 15.98 -13.75 27.63
C LYS A 238 14.51 -13.38 27.66
N MET A 239 13.83 -13.51 26.54
CA MET A 239 12.38 -13.34 26.41
C MET A 239 11.70 -14.72 26.53
N SER A 240 11.40 -15.14 27.75
CA SER A 240 10.91 -16.48 28.06
C SER A 240 9.53 -16.55 28.72
N ARG A 241 8.87 -15.39 28.93
CA ARG A 241 7.56 -15.33 29.61
C ARG A 241 6.42 -14.88 28.68
N GLY A 242 6.71 -14.67 27.43
CA GLY A 242 5.76 -14.18 26.42
C GLY A 242 6.44 -13.26 25.43
N PHE A 243 5.64 -12.73 24.52
CA PHE A 243 6.04 -11.77 23.49
C PHE A 243 4.83 -10.93 23.08
N ALA A 244 5.07 -9.80 22.45
CA ALA A 244 4.02 -9.06 21.76
C ALA A 244 4.59 -8.24 20.59
N LEU A 245 3.70 -7.79 19.72
CA LEU A 245 3.99 -6.97 18.55
C LEU A 245 3.02 -5.79 18.50
N ILE A 246 3.50 -4.63 18.07
CA ILE A 246 2.69 -3.50 17.61
C ILE A 246 2.95 -3.24 16.14
N ALA A 247 1.89 -3.07 15.36
CA ALA A 247 1.91 -2.66 13.96
C ALA A 247 1.19 -1.32 13.79
N TRP A 248 1.73 -0.42 12.94
CA TRP A 248 1.10 0.87 12.66
C TRP A 248 1.33 1.30 11.22
N PRO A 249 0.42 2.10 10.61
CA PRO A 249 0.58 2.58 9.24
C PRO A 249 1.87 3.37 9.04
N ALA A 250 2.59 3.11 7.95
CA ALA A 250 3.74 3.91 7.55
C ALA A 250 3.34 5.37 7.24
N LYS A 251 2.10 5.55 6.72
CA LYS A 251 1.47 6.85 6.50
C LYS A 251 -0.01 6.77 6.86
N TYR A 252 -0.40 7.45 7.93
CA TYR A 252 -1.80 7.54 8.36
C TYR A 252 -2.70 8.09 7.25
N ASP A 253 -3.90 7.49 7.08
CA ASP A 253 -4.91 7.81 6.05
C ASP A 253 -4.40 7.69 4.60
N ASP A 254 -3.26 7.05 4.38
CA ASP A 254 -2.74 6.71 3.05
C ASP A 254 -2.42 5.22 2.92
N THR A 255 -1.64 4.65 3.82
CA THR A 255 -1.31 3.23 3.81
C THR A 255 -2.13 2.41 4.78
N GLY A 256 -2.78 3.05 5.76
CA GLY A 256 -3.65 2.45 6.77
C GLY A 256 -4.21 3.52 7.71
N VAL A 257 -5.22 3.15 8.47
CA VAL A 257 -5.84 3.94 9.54
C VAL A 257 -5.62 3.24 10.88
N MET A 258 -5.96 1.94 10.96
CA MET A 258 -5.87 1.16 12.18
C MET A 258 -4.42 0.80 12.51
N SER A 259 -4.11 0.77 13.80
CA SER A 259 -2.90 0.15 14.35
C SER A 259 -3.29 -1.13 15.06
N PHE A 260 -2.44 -2.15 15.01
CA PHE A 260 -2.74 -3.48 15.52
C PHE A 260 -1.73 -3.89 16.58
N MET A 261 -2.16 -4.68 17.58
CA MET A 261 -1.26 -5.34 18.50
C MET A 261 -1.70 -6.78 18.74
N ILE A 262 -0.73 -7.65 18.98
CA ILE A 262 -0.92 -9.06 19.34
C ILE A 262 0.07 -9.44 20.43
N SER A 263 -0.32 -10.37 21.30
CA SER A 263 0.58 -10.99 22.27
C SER A 263 0.67 -12.51 22.06
N HIS A 264 1.39 -13.17 22.94
CA HIS A 264 1.50 -14.64 22.99
C HIS A 264 0.17 -15.36 23.23
N GLU A 265 -0.90 -14.64 23.58
CA GLU A 265 -2.28 -15.18 23.67
C GLU A 265 -2.94 -15.35 22.29
N GLY A 266 -2.37 -14.76 21.22
CA GLY A 266 -2.84 -14.94 19.85
C GLY A 266 -4.00 -14.04 19.42
N GLN A 267 -4.62 -13.27 20.32
CA GLN A 267 -5.69 -12.33 19.98
C GLN A 267 -5.11 -11.03 19.40
N VAL A 268 -5.60 -10.63 18.22
CA VAL A 268 -5.27 -9.34 17.61
C VAL A 268 -6.23 -8.26 18.10
N PHE A 269 -5.69 -7.11 18.45
CA PHE A 269 -6.43 -5.91 18.83
C PHE A 269 -6.15 -4.79 17.84
N GLU A 270 -7.15 -3.96 17.56
CA GLU A 270 -7.06 -2.80 16.67
C GLU A 270 -7.46 -1.50 17.35
N LYS A 271 -6.86 -0.39 16.91
CA LYS A 271 -7.21 0.95 17.35
C LYS A 271 -6.76 1.99 16.32
N ASP A 272 -7.62 2.97 16.04
CA ASP A 272 -7.21 4.19 15.35
C ASP A 272 -6.44 5.10 16.33
N LEU A 273 -5.12 5.19 16.15
CA LEU A 273 -4.23 6.06 16.93
C LEU A 273 -4.20 7.51 16.37
N GLY A 274 -4.88 7.76 15.25
CA GLY A 274 -4.96 9.06 14.60
C GLY A 274 -3.66 9.50 13.91
N PRO A 275 -3.61 10.77 13.45
CA PRO A 275 -2.47 11.30 12.68
C PRO A 275 -1.12 11.27 13.42
N ASN A 276 -1.13 11.16 14.75
CA ASN A 276 0.08 11.02 15.57
C ASN A 276 0.40 9.56 15.91
N GLY A 277 -0.26 8.59 15.26
CA GLY A 277 -0.19 7.16 15.56
C GLY A 277 1.22 6.60 15.54
N GLU A 278 2.05 6.98 14.58
CA GLU A 278 3.46 6.58 14.53
C GLU A 278 4.23 6.96 15.81
N LYS A 279 4.07 8.21 16.29
CA LYS A 279 4.74 8.66 17.51
C LYS A 279 4.25 7.89 18.73
N LEU A 280 2.93 7.65 18.81
CA LEU A 280 2.33 6.88 19.90
C LEU A 280 2.79 5.43 19.88
N ALA A 281 2.74 4.76 18.73
CA ALA A 281 3.18 3.37 18.56
C ALA A 281 4.67 3.22 18.90
N LYS A 282 5.54 4.14 18.45
CA LYS A 282 6.97 4.15 18.79
C LYS A 282 7.23 4.37 20.29
N ALA A 283 6.35 5.06 20.99
CA ALA A 283 6.46 5.30 22.42
C ALA A 283 5.94 4.15 23.29
N MET A 284 5.08 3.26 22.75
CA MET A 284 4.54 2.11 23.48
C MET A 284 5.66 1.17 23.89
N LYS A 285 5.68 0.76 25.17
CA LYS A 285 6.66 -0.19 25.73
C LYS A 285 6.04 -1.54 26.07
N ARG A 286 4.71 -1.61 26.09
CA ARG A 286 3.95 -2.73 26.60
C ARG A 286 2.76 -3.03 25.71
N PHE A 287 2.41 -4.28 25.62
CA PHE A 287 1.10 -4.73 25.16
C PHE A 287 0.08 -4.44 26.27
N ASP A 288 -0.81 -3.49 26.04
CA ASP A 288 -1.79 -3.06 27.05
C ASP A 288 -3.11 -2.67 26.38
N PRO A 289 -3.93 -3.65 25.93
CA PRO A 289 -5.19 -3.41 25.24
C PRO A 289 -6.28 -3.00 26.25
N ASP A 290 -6.32 -1.69 26.58
CA ASP A 290 -7.40 -1.13 27.38
C ASP A 290 -8.72 -1.08 26.58
N ASP A 291 -9.83 -0.63 27.22
CA ASP A 291 -11.18 -0.58 26.63
C ASP A 291 -11.27 0.25 25.32
N SER A 292 -10.23 0.98 24.96
CA SER A 292 -10.16 1.73 23.71
C SER A 292 -9.63 0.90 22.52
N TRP A 293 -9.09 -0.27 22.76
CA TRP A 293 -8.72 -1.26 21.76
C TRP A 293 -9.88 -2.24 21.56
N LYS A 294 -10.10 -2.64 20.32
CA LYS A 294 -11.12 -3.63 19.95
C LYS A 294 -10.46 -4.90 19.48
N GLU A 295 -11.04 -6.03 19.84
CA GLU A 295 -10.64 -7.32 19.29
C GLU A 295 -11.00 -7.38 17.81
N VAL A 296 -10.06 -7.85 16.98
CA VAL A 296 -10.32 -8.17 15.59
C VAL A 296 -11.00 -9.53 15.55
N SER A 297 -12.21 -9.59 14.97
CA SER A 297 -12.96 -10.86 14.82
C SER A 297 -12.38 -11.69 13.68
N GLU A 298 -12.40 -13.02 13.80
CA GLU A 298 -11.93 -13.94 12.75
C GLU A 298 -12.81 -13.94 11.48
N ASP A 299 -13.97 -13.27 11.53
CA ASP A 299 -14.98 -13.23 10.47
C ASP A 299 -14.87 -12.00 9.53
N GLN A 300 -13.72 -11.30 9.51
CA GLN A 300 -13.51 -10.16 8.61
C GLN A 300 -12.70 -10.54 7.38
#